data_934394b4979587695e7502a8f1bd9e4f
#
_entry.id   934394b4979587695e7502a8f1bd9e4f
#
_cell.length_a   1.000
_cell.length_b   1.000
_cell.length_c   1.000
_cell.angle_alpha   90.00
_cell.angle_beta   90.00
_cell.angle_gamma   90.00
#
_symmetry.space_group_name_H-M   'P 1'
#
loop_
_entity.id
_entity.type
_entity.pdbx_description
1 polymer ?
#
loop_
_entity_poly.entity_id
_entity_poly.type
_entity_poly.pdbx_seq_one_letter_code
_entity_poly.pdbx_strand_id
1 'polypeptide(L)'
;GVQTCALPICDIKRLVSVMALCSDAEPDENGEAVGEPTECALVNDAQKEGCPKKSLSVQYPRVGEAPFDSMRKRMTTIHRANDGTYFSCTKGAPDEILKRCTSVWRDGRKQPMTEAFRQEILSQNKAMADQALRVLAAAGRAWNQMPSSQEPDFLEQDLCFLGLCGMIDPVRPEVVDAIRECRGAGIRPVMITGDHKDT
;
A
#
# COMPACT_ATOMS: atom_id res chain seq x y z
N GLY A 1 -7.68 -2.57 11.51
CA GLY A 1 -8.45 -1.72 10.57
C GLY A 1 -7.52 -0.99 9.64
N VAL A 2 -7.95 -0.77 8.40
CA VAL A 2 -7.23 0.08 7.45
C VAL A 2 -7.80 1.48 7.55
N GLN A 3 -6.95 2.47 7.73
CA GLN A 3 -7.29 3.87 7.57
C GLN A 3 -6.65 4.34 6.27
N THR A 4 -7.44 4.45 5.21
CA THR A 4 -7.01 5.10 3.98
C THR A 4 -6.91 6.60 4.24
N CYS A 5 -5.72 7.14 4.38
CA CYS A 5 -5.50 8.56 4.24
C CYS A 5 -5.29 8.87 2.76
N ALA A 6 -6.38 9.04 2.06
CA ALA A 6 -6.32 9.82 0.84
C ALA A 6 -5.94 11.25 1.28
N LEU A 7 -4.83 11.75 0.80
CA LEU A 7 -4.63 13.20 0.69
C LEU A 7 -5.91 13.77 0.07
N PRO A 8 -6.42 14.98 0.43
CA PRO A 8 -7.67 15.54 -0.11
C PRO A 8 -7.74 15.60 -1.64
N ILE A 9 -6.90 14.89 -2.31
CA ILE A 9 -6.48 14.96 -3.68
C ILE A 9 -6.48 13.59 -4.34
N CYS A 10 -6.64 12.50 -3.56
CA CYS A 10 -6.54 11.14 -4.05
C CYS A 10 -7.92 10.63 -4.48
N ASP A 11 -7.99 10.04 -5.66
CA ASP A 11 -9.06 9.14 -6.06
C ASP A 11 -8.92 7.85 -5.23
N ILE A 12 -9.70 7.77 -4.13
CA ILE A 12 -9.65 6.63 -3.18
C ILE A 12 -9.81 5.31 -3.93
N LYS A 13 -10.74 5.23 -4.89
CA LYS A 13 -10.98 4.01 -5.65
C LYS A 13 -9.73 3.60 -6.45
N ARG A 14 -9.01 4.56 -7.01
CA ARG A 14 -7.75 4.29 -7.71
C ARG A 14 -6.69 3.76 -6.75
N LEU A 15 -6.53 4.40 -5.58
CA LEU A 15 -5.57 3.98 -4.57
C LEU A 15 -5.83 2.54 -4.11
N VAL A 16 -7.06 2.24 -3.65
CA VAL A 16 -7.40 0.91 -3.14
C VAL A 16 -7.35 -0.16 -4.23
N SER A 17 -7.72 0.18 -5.48
CA SER A 17 -7.59 -0.74 -6.62
C SER A 17 -6.13 -1.10 -6.89
N VAL A 18 -5.23 -0.13 -6.88
CA VAL A 18 -3.79 -0.37 -7.07
C VAL A 18 -3.22 -1.21 -5.92
N MET A 19 -3.61 -0.91 -4.67
CA MET A 19 -3.20 -1.70 -3.51
C MET A 19 -3.68 -3.15 -3.59
N ALA A 20 -4.94 -3.39 -4.00
CA ALA A 20 -5.48 -4.74 -4.14
C ALA A 20 -4.85 -5.50 -5.31
N LEU A 21 -4.67 -4.86 -6.47
CA LEU A 21 -4.03 -5.47 -7.64
C LEU A 21 -2.56 -5.82 -7.36
N CYS A 22 -1.87 -4.98 -6.59
CA CYS A 22 -0.48 -5.20 -6.18
C CYS A 22 -0.38 -6.01 -4.88
N SER A 23 -1.22 -7.03 -4.70
CA SER A 23 -1.24 -7.91 -3.52
C SER A 23 -1.37 -9.36 -3.98
N ASP A 24 -0.80 -10.30 -3.19
CA ASP A 24 -0.87 -11.74 -3.44
C ASP A 24 -2.03 -12.40 -2.67
N ALA A 25 -2.56 -11.74 -1.62
CA ALA A 25 -3.75 -12.20 -0.92
C ALA A 25 -4.95 -12.26 -1.86
N GLU A 26 -5.70 -13.37 -1.81
CA GLU A 26 -6.86 -13.63 -2.67
C GLU A 26 -8.14 -13.77 -1.84
N PRO A 27 -9.29 -13.24 -2.31
CA PRO A 27 -10.57 -13.43 -1.63
C PRO A 27 -11.03 -14.88 -1.72
N ASP A 28 -11.48 -15.43 -0.59
CA ASP A 28 -12.12 -16.74 -0.48
C ASP A 28 -13.56 -16.74 -1.06
N GLU A 29 -14.30 -17.82 -0.83
CA GLU A 29 -15.69 -17.97 -1.28
C GLU A 29 -16.64 -16.98 -0.59
N ASN A 30 -16.32 -16.50 0.60
CA ASN A 30 -17.09 -15.53 1.37
C ASN A 30 -16.70 -14.07 1.04
N GLY A 31 -15.65 -13.88 0.23
CA GLY A 31 -15.11 -12.57 -0.12
C GLY A 31 -14.09 -12.02 0.87
N GLU A 32 -13.72 -12.78 1.91
CA GLU A 32 -12.67 -12.41 2.85
C GLU A 32 -11.29 -12.76 2.27
N ALA A 33 -10.33 -11.83 2.39
CA ALA A 33 -8.99 -12.05 1.86
C ALA A 33 -8.20 -13.05 2.71
N VAL A 34 -7.53 -13.97 2.02
CA VAL A 34 -6.64 -14.98 2.61
C VAL A 34 -5.23 -14.80 2.07
N GLY A 35 -4.26 -14.73 2.97
CA GLY A 35 -2.85 -14.50 2.63
C GLY A 35 -2.10 -13.81 3.75
N GLU A 36 -1.11 -13.01 3.42
CA GLU A 36 -0.34 -12.22 4.37
C GLU A 36 -1.24 -11.12 4.99
N PRO A 37 -1.22 -10.92 6.32
CA PRO A 37 -2.17 -10.04 7.03
C PRO A 37 -2.24 -8.61 6.49
N THR A 38 -1.11 -8.02 6.12
CA THR A 38 -1.05 -6.67 5.55
C THR A 38 -1.79 -6.62 4.21
N GLU A 39 -1.59 -7.62 3.36
CA GLU A 39 -2.24 -7.69 2.05
C GLU A 39 -3.74 -8.01 2.17
N CYS A 40 -4.11 -8.89 3.10
CA CYS A 40 -5.51 -9.15 3.42
C CYS A 40 -6.23 -7.85 3.82
N ALA A 41 -5.60 -7.01 4.63
CA ALA A 41 -6.16 -5.73 5.02
C ALA A 41 -6.41 -4.80 3.82
N LEU A 42 -5.45 -4.72 2.88
CA LEU A 42 -5.58 -3.91 1.65
C LEU A 42 -6.69 -4.43 0.72
N VAL A 43 -6.77 -5.76 0.53
CA VAL A 43 -7.79 -6.39 -0.32
C VAL A 43 -9.19 -6.22 0.27
N ASN A 44 -9.33 -6.40 1.59
CA ASN A 44 -10.60 -6.20 2.29
C ASN A 44 -11.04 -4.71 2.28
N ASP A 45 -10.09 -3.77 2.35
CA ASP A 45 -10.38 -2.34 2.23
C ASP A 45 -10.90 -2.00 0.82
N ALA A 46 -10.25 -2.52 -0.22
CA ALA A 46 -10.72 -2.36 -1.59
C ALA A 46 -12.14 -2.93 -1.80
N GLN A 47 -12.46 -4.06 -1.18
CA GLN A 47 -13.80 -4.64 -1.19
C GLN A 47 -14.83 -3.67 -0.59
N LYS A 48 -14.52 -3.05 0.56
CA LYS A 48 -15.39 -2.07 1.25
C LYS A 48 -15.62 -0.82 0.41
N GLU A 49 -14.60 -0.37 -0.30
CA GLU A 49 -14.67 0.79 -1.20
C GLU A 49 -15.35 0.49 -2.57
N GLY A 50 -15.90 -0.72 -2.72
CA GLY A 50 -16.59 -1.13 -3.94
C GLY A 50 -15.66 -1.48 -5.11
N CYS A 51 -14.40 -1.82 -4.81
CA CYS A 51 -13.38 -2.23 -5.77
C CYS A 51 -12.89 -3.66 -5.49
N PRO A 52 -13.77 -4.69 -5.57
CA PRO A 52 -13.41 -6.05 -5.20
C PRO A 52 -12.30 -6.61 -6.08
N LYS A 53 -11.26 -7.17 -5.46
CA LYS A 53 -10.07 -7.69 -6.15
C LYS A 53 -10.43 -8.70 -7.25
N LYS A 54 -11.41 -9.58 -6.99
CA LYS A 54 -11.87 -10.57 -7.97
C LYS A 54 -12.33 -9.93 -9.29
N SER A 55 -13.09 -8.82 -9.20
CA SER A 55 -13.54 -8.07 -10.39
C SER A 55 -12.40 -7.31 -11.04
N LEU A 56 -11.52 -6.71 -10.24
CA LEU A 56 -10.34 -6.00 -10.74
C LEU A 56 -9.40 -6.96 -11.49
N SER A 57 -9.16 -8.17 -10.99
CA SER A 57 -8.27 -9.15 -11.62
C SER A 57 -8.84 -9.70 -12.95
N VAL A 58 -10.17 -9.79 -13.07
CA VAL A 58 -10.81 -10.13 -14.35
C VAL A 58 -10.67 -8.99 -15.35
N GLN A 59 -10.89 -7.75 -14.90
CA GLN A 59 -10.79 -6.56 -15.76
C GLN A 59 -9.35 -6.23 -16.15
N TYR A 60 -8.40 -6.47 -15.23
CA TYR A 60 -6.98 -6.13 -15.37
C TYR A 60 -6.12 -7.33 -15.00
N PRO A 61 -6.04 -8.36 -15.86
CA PRO A 61 -5.24 -9.55 -15.60
C PRO A 61 -3.78 -9.20 -15.30
N ARG A 62 -3.22 -9.81 -14.24
CA ARG A 62 -1.79 -9.72 -13.93
C ARG A 62 -1.00 -10.52 -14.95
N VAL A 63 -0.03 -9.91 -15.57
CA VAL A 63 0.77 -10.49 -16.66
C VAL A 63 2.27 -10.50 -16.37
N GLY A 64 2.70 -9.95 -15.24
CA GLY A 64 4.07 -9.95 -14.80
C GLY A 64 4.24 -9.27 -13.44
N GLU A 65 5.42 -9.41 -12.87
CA GLU A 65 5.72 -8.84 -11.55
C GLU A 65 7.22 -8.69 -11.28
N ALA A 66 7.54 -7.79 -10.36
CA ALA A 66 8.75 -7.79 -9.55
C ALA A 66 8.32 -8.06 -8.10
N PRO A 67 8.56 -9.26 -7.54
CA PRO A 67 8.09 -9.67 -6.22
C PRO A 67 8.61 -8.76 -5.12
N PHE A 68 7.97 -8.84 -3.93
CA PHE A 68 8.46 -8.10 -2.76
C PHE A 68 9.89 -8.52 -2.42
N ASP A 69 10.69 -7.53 -2.14
CA ASP A 69 12.05 -7.70 -1.66
C ASP A 69 12.31 -6.78 -0.46
N SER A 70 12.80 -7.36 0.64
CA SER A 70 12.99 -6.65 1.91
C SER A 70 14.08 -5.57 1.85
N MET A 71 15.04 -5.69 0.95
CA MET A 71 16.08 -4.67 0.74
C MET A 71 15.51 -3.50 -0.06
N ARG A 72 14.68 -3.78 -1.06
CA ARG A 72 13.98 -2.76 -1.86
C ARG A 72 12.76 -2.19 -1.16
N LYS A 73 12.15 -2.93 -0.20
CA LYS A 73 10.95 -2.59 0.58
C LYS A 73 9.73 -2.26 -0.29
N ARG A 74 9.60 -2.89 -1.44
CA ARG A 74 8.50 -2.68 -2.38
C ARG A 74 8.32 -3.87 -3.31
N MET A 75 7.18 -3.90 -3.97
CA MET A 75 6.85 -4.85 -5.03
C MET A 75 6.11 -4.14 -6.15
N THR A 76 6.12 -4.73 -7.33
CA THR A 76 5.43 -4.20 -8.52
C THR A 76 4.74 -5.33 -9.27
N THR A 77 3.50 -5.10 -9.68
CA THR A 77 2.75 -6.00 -10.56
C THR A 77 2.41 -5.30 -11.87
N ILE A 78 2.36 -6.05 -12.96
CA ILE A 78 2.04 -5.55 -14.30
C ILE A 78 0.68 -6.11 -14.70
N HIS A 79 -0.18 -5.24 -15.18
CA HIS A 79 -1.54 -5.57 -15.58
C HIS A 79 -1.82 -5.14 -17.01
N ARG A 80 -2.66 -5.92 -17.71
CA ARG A 80 -3.14 -5.59 -19.04
C ARG A 80 -4.52 -4.93 -18.94
N ALA A 81 -4.68 -3.77 -19.59
CA ALA A 81 -5.96 -3.11 -19.73
C ALA A 81 -6.77 -3.67 -20.91
N ASN A 82 -8.09 -3.42 -20.92
CA ASN A 82 -8.98 -3.93 -21.96
C ASN A 82 -8.72 -3.31 -23.34
N ASP A 83 -8.12 -2.13 -23.39
CA ASP A 83 -7.74 -1.43 -24.64
C ASP A 83 -6.39 -1.93 -25.21
N GLY A 84 -5.79 -2.95 -24.60
CA GLY A 84 -4.50 -3.51 -25.02
C GLY A 84 -3.28 -2.79 -24.49
N THR A 85 -3.45 -1.70 -23.74
CA THR A 85 -2.36 -1.04 -23.02
C THR A 85 -2.02 -1.78 -21.73
N TYR A 86 -0.95 -1.37 -21.06
CA TYR A 86 -0.51 -1.96 -19.81
C TYR A 86 -0.30 -0.89 -18.76
N PHE A 87 -0.31 -1.29 -17.52
CA PHE A 87 0.10 -0.44 -16.40
C PHE A 87 0.75 -1.29 -15.31
N SER A 88 1.62 -0.66 -14.55
CA SER A 88 2.20 -1.28 -13.37
C SER A 88 1.63 -0.62 -12.10
N CYS A 89 1.40 -1.46 -11.10
CA CYS A 89 1.05 -1.09 -9.74
C CYS A 89 2.25 -1.36 -8.85
N THR A 90 2.69 -0.37 -8.10
CA THR A 90 3.81 -0.50 -7.17
C THR A 90 3.35 -0.11 -5.77
N LYS A 91 3.61 -0.94 -4.76
CA LYS A 91 3.39 -0.62 -3.35
C LYS A 91 4.66 -0.84 -2.54
N GLY A 92 4.83 -0.10 -1.46
CA GLY A 92 5.99 -0.27 -0.59
C GLY A 92 6.16 0.85 0.43
N ALA A 93 7.34 0.90 1.03
CA ALA A 93 7.70 1.93 1.99
C ALA A 93 7.62 3.34 1.36
N PRO A 94 6.95 4.30 2.01
CA PRO A 94 6.71 5.62 1.43
C PRO A 94 7.96 6.35 0.97
N ASP A 95 9.03 6.29 1.73
CA ASP A 95 10.33 6.92 1.41
C ASP A 95 10.95 6.32 0.16
N GLU A 96 10.86 4.99 -0.04
CA GLU A 96 11.40 4.30 -1.20
C GLU A 96 10.56 4.55 -2.46
N ILE A 97 9.24 4.57 -2.33
CA ILE A 97 8.32 4.88 -3.44
C ILE A 97 8.51 6.32 -3.90
N LEU A 98 8.57 7.28 -2.97
CA LEU A 98 8.73 8.69 -3.30
C LEU A 98 10.02 9.01 -4.07
N LYS A 99 11.13 8.33 -3.77
CA LYS A 99 12.39 8.47 -4.52
C LYS A 99 12.25 8.13 -6.01
N ARG A 100 11.28 7.27 -6.35
CA ARG A 100 11.02 6.74 -7.70
C ARG A 100 9.92 7.50 -8.46
N CYS A 101 9.21 8.42 -7.77
CA CYS A 101 8.12 9.18 -8.34
C CYS A 101 8.60 10.47 -8.98
N THR A 102 8.27 10.64 -10.26
CA THR A 102 8.48 11.89 -11.03
C THR A 102 7.18 12.69 -11.17
N SER A 103 6.05 12.10 -10.77
CA SER A 103 4.73 12.71 -10.86
C SER A 103 3.82 12.27 -9.71
N VAL A 104 2.72 12.99 -9.52
CA VAL A 104 1.67 12.73 -8.54
C VAL A 104 0.32 12.78 -9.23
N TRP A 105 -0.59 11.91 -8.83
CA TRP A 105 -1.99 11.98 -9.24
C TRP A 105 -2.74 12.89 -8.29
N ARG A 106 -3.23 14.03 -8.79
CA ARG A 106 -3.90 15.05 -8.00
C ARG A 106 -5.01 15.71 -8.82
N ASP A 107 -6.17 15.95 -8.20
CA ASP A 107 -7.33 16.60 -8.83
C ASP A 107 -7.74 15.93 -10.15
N GLY A 108 -7.74 14.58 -10.17
CA GLY A 108 -8.12 13.80 -11.33
C GLY A 108 -7.10 13.77 -12.48
N ARG A 109 -5.89 14.30 -12.30
CA ARG A 109 -4.86 14.36 -13.35
C ARG A 109 -3.45 14.08 -12.82
N LYS A 110 -2.60 13.63 -13.73
CA LYS A 110 -1.16 13.48 -13.48
C LYS A 110 -0.49 14.86 -13.54
N GLN A 111 0.26 15.21 -12.49
CA GLN A 111 1.03 16.44 -12.36
C GLN A 111 2.49 16.13 -12.05
N PRO A 112 3.45 16.98 -12.42
CA PRO A 112 4.85 16.79 -12.03
C PRO A 112 4.99 16.76 -10.50
N MET A 113 5.89 15.89 -10.00
CA MET A 113 6.25 15.87 -8.60
C MET A 113 7.09 17.11 -8.28
N THR A 114 6.57 17.99 -7.44
CA THR A 114 7.30 19.16 -6.93
C THR A 114 7.86 18.86 -5.55
N GLU A 115 8.84 19.65 -5.11
CA GLU A 115 9.35 19.52 -3.74
C GLU A 115 8.26 19.83 -2.70
N ALA A 116 7.36 20.77 -2.98
CA ALA A 116 6.21 21.05 -2.13
C ALA A 116 5.31 19.83 -1.95
N PHE A 117 4.98 19.12 -3.03
CA PHE A 117 4.20 17.87 -2.95
C PHE A 117 4.94 16.77 -2.19
N ARG A 118 6.25 16.66 -2.40
CA ARG A 118 7.08 15.70 -1.68
C ARG A 118 7.04 15.93 -0.17
N GLN A 119 7.21 17.18 0.25
CA GLN A 119 7.16 17.55 1.66
C GLN A 119 5.76 17.37 2.28
N GLU A 120 4.71 17.68 1.53
CA GLU A 120 3.33 17.43 1.95
C GLU A 120 3.12 15.93 2.22
N ILE A 121 3.53 15.04 1.30
CA ILE A 121 3.39 13.59 1.43
C ILE A 121 4.21 13.07 2.62
N LEU A 122 5.45 13.53 2.79
CA LEU A 122 6.29 13.15 3.92
C LEU A 122 5.71 13.59 5.26
N SER A 123 5.12 14.77 5.32
CA SER A 123 4.41 15.27 6.51
C SER A 123 3.19 14.41 6.85
N GLN A 124 2.40 14.01 5.85
CA GLN A 124 1.27 13.11 6.05
C GLN A 124 1.72 11.71 6.48
N ASN A 125 2.75 11.16 5.86
CA ASN A 125 3.35 9.90 6.28
C ASN A 125 3.77 9.94 7.75
N LYS A 126 4.44 11.02 8.15
CA LYS A 126 4.83 11.21 9.56
C LYS A 126 3.61 11.29 10.48
N ALA A 127 2.59 12.07 10.12
CA ALA A 127 1.38 12.21 10.93
C ALA A 127 0.64 10.86 11.12
N MET A 128 0.67 9.98 10.11
CA MET A 128 0.12 8.63 10.20
C MET A 128 1.00 7.72 11.09
N ALA A 129 2.32 7.78 10.93
CA ALA A 129 3.26 7.03 11.75
C ALA A 129 3.19 7.45 13.23
N ASP A 130 3.01 8.74 13.52
CA ASP A 130 2.82 9.26 14.88
C ASP A 130 1.53 8.71 15.55
N GLN A 131 0.59 8.17 14.75
CA GLN A 131 -0.60 7.45 15.22
C GLN A 131 -0.38 5.93 15.31
N ALA A 132 0.85 5.48 15.27
CA ALA A 132 1.23 4.06 15.25
C ALA A 132 0.64 3.26 14.07
N LEU A 133 0.42 3.92 12.93
CA LEU A 133 -0.02 3.27 11.70
C LEU A 133 1.18 2.73 10.92
N ARG A 134 1.08 1.49 10.45
CA ARG A 134 1.95 0.98 9.38
C ARG A 134 1.54 1.63 8.07
N VAL A 135 2.40 2.43 7.47
CA VAL A 135 2.08 3.17 6.25
C VAL A 135 2.72 2.52 5.03
N LEU A 136 1.92 2.32 4.00
CA LEU A 136 2.37 1.95 2.66
C LEU A 136 2.00 3.04 1.66
N ALA A 137 2.87 3.24 0.69
CA ALA A 137 2.60 4.09 -0.46
C ALA A 137 2.20 3.25 -1.67
N ALA A 138 1.31 3.79 -2.51
CA ALA A 138 1.00 3.29 -3.83
C ALA A 138 1.49 4.24 -4.90
N ALA A 139 2.00 3.67 -5.98
CA ALA A 139 2.35 4.38 -7.20
C ALA A 139 2.01 3.52 -8.42
N GLY A 140 2.00 4.11 -9.58
CA GLY A 140 1.76 3.38 -10.83
C GLY A 140 2.45 4.01 -12.01
N ARG A 141 2.57 3.24 -13.10
CA ARG A 141 3.11 3.72 -14.38
C ARG A 141 2.29 3.11 -15.52
N ALA A 142 1.94 3.94 -16.49
CA ALA A 142 1.28 3.50 -17.72
C ALA A 142 2.32 3.11 -18.78
N TRP A 143 1.98 2.10 -19.59
CA TRP A 143 2.82 1.55 -20.64
C TRP A 143 1.97 1.35 -21.91
N ASN A 144 2.44 1.85 -23.03
CA ASN A 144 1.74 1.67 -24.32
C ASN A 144 1.81 0.21 -24.83
N GLN A 145 2.81 -0.54 -24.37
CA GLN A 145 3.02 -1.95 -24.70
C GLN A 145 3.59 -2.68 -23.49
N MET A 146 3.58 -4.01 -23.50
CA MET A 146 4.20 -4.81 -22.42
C MET A 146 5.63 -4.32 -22.17
N PRO A 147 6.00 -4.04 -20.91
CA PRO A 147 7.37 -3.68 -20.57
C PRO A 147 8.38 -4.70 -21.13
N SER A 148 9.44 -4.21 -21.72
CA SER A 148 10.49 -5.06 -22.31
C SER A 148 11.32 -5.81 -21.30
N SER A 149 11.25 -5.42 -20.03
CA SER A 149 11.92 -6.10 -18.91
C SER A 149 11.01 -6.07 -17.68
N GLN A 150 11.08 -7.13 -16.89
CA GLN A 150 10.42 -7.22 -15.57
C GLN A 150 11.41 -6.96 -14.42
N GLU A 151 12.63 -6.55 -14.75
CA GLU A 151 13.62 -6.18 -13.75
C GLU A 151 13.13 -4.98 -12.91
N PRO A 152 13.27 -5.05 -11.58
CA PRO A 152 12.79 -4.00 -10.69
C PRO A 152 13.30 -2.60 -11.05
N ASP A 153 14.57 -2.48 -11.40
CA ASP A 153 15.18 -1.19 -11.75
C ASP A 153 14.62 -0.60 -13.05
N PHE A 154 14.02 -1.41 -13.92
CA PHE A 154 13.33 -0.94 -15.10
C PHE A 154 11.87 -0.55 -14.80
N LEU A 155 11.17 -1.37 -14.03
CA LEU A 155 9.75 -1.18 -13.72
C LEU A 155 9.49 -0.04 -12.74
N GLU A 156 10.38 0.10 -11.74
CA GLU A 156 10.18 0.95 -10.57
C GLU A 156 10.82 2.34 -10.74
N GLN A 157 10.70 2.91 -11.92
CA GLN A 157 11.16 4.27 -12.25
C GLN A 157 10.04 5.07 -12.91
N ASP A 158 10.14 6.40 -12.86
CA ASP A 158 9.15 7.33 -13.44
C ASP A 158 7.73 7.08 -12.96
N LEU A 159 7.59 6.70 -11.71
CA LEU A 159 6.31 6.37 -11.12
C LEU A 159 5.46 7.64 -10.90
N CYS A 160 4.15 7.45 -10.97
CA CYS A 160 3.16 8.42 -10.53
C CYS A 160 2.68 8.04 -9.13
N PHE A 161 2.95 8.88 -8.15
CA PHE A 161 2.47 8.68 -6.78
C PHE A 161 0.94 8.79 -6.72
N LEU A 162 0.29 7.84 -6.05
CA LEU A 162 -1.18 7.75 -5.98
C LEU A 162 -1.74 8.03 -4.59
N GLY A 163 -1.01 7.70 -3.53
CA GLY A 163 -1.47 7.94 -2.16
C GLY A 163 -0.76 7.09 -1.12
N LEU A 164 -1.16 7.31 0.13
CA LEU A 164 -0.72 6.55 1.30
C LEU A 164 -1.89 5.75 1.86
N CYS A 165 -1.59 4.56 2.37
CA CYS A 165 -2.51 3.69 3.09
C CYS A 165 -1.91 3.38 4.46
N GLY A 166 -2.60 3.76 5.54
CA GLY A 166 -2.21 3.46 6.91
C GLY A 166 -3.02 2.30 7.46
N MET A 167 -2.34 1.36 8.08
CA MET A 167 -2.95 0.18 8.68
C MET A 167 -2.62 0.14 10.16
N ILE A 168 -3.61 -0.24 10.96
CA ILE A 168 -3.41 -0.49 12.38
C ILE A 168 -3.62 -1.98 12.64
N ASP A 169 -2.69 -2.57 13.37
CA ASP A 169 -2.90 -3.89 13.97
C ASP A 169 -3.51 -3.65 15.37
N PRO A 170 -4.82 -3.89 15.53
CA PRO A 170 -5.47 -3.60 16.81
C PRO A 170 -4.90 -4.51 17.90
N VAL A 171 -4.59 -3.91 19.04
CA VAL A 171 -4.20 -4.67 20.24
C VAL A 171 -5.31 -5.67 20.57
N ARG A 172 -4.93 -6.93 20.79
CA ARG A 172 -5.89 -7.96 21.22
C ARG A 172 -6.55 -7.52 22.53
N PRO A 173 -7.87 -7.61 22.64
CA PRO A 173 -8.59 -7.15 23.86
C PRO A 173 -8.03 -7.71 25.15
N GLU A 174 -7.67 -9.00 25.15
CA GLU A 174 -7.12 -9.71 26.33
C GLU A 174 -5.77 -9.16 26.81
N VAL A 175 -4.99 -8.52 25.94
CA VAL A 175 -3.68 -7.94 26.29
C VAL A 175 -3.84 -6.76 27.23
N VAL A 176 -4.91 -5.98 27.10
CA VAL A 176 -5.17 -4.82 27.98
C VAL A 176 -5.31 -5.26 29.44
N ASP A 177 -6.07 -6.33 29.68
CA ASP A 177 -6.29 -6.85 31.01
C ASP A 177 -5.03 -7.55 31.56
N ALA A 178 -4.34 -8.34 30.73
CA ALA A 178 -3.06 -8.98 31.10
C ALA A 178 -2.00 -7.95 31.50
N ILE A 179 -1.86 -6.84 30.79
CA ILE A 179 -0.94 -5.75 31.16
C ILE A 179 -1.35 -5.09 32.47
N ARG A 180 -2.65 -4.93 32.72
CA ARG A 180 -3.18 -4.37 34.00
C ARG A 180 -2.85 -5.27 35.14
N GLU A 181 -3.06 -6.58 35.00
CA GLU A 181 -2.72 -7.59 36.02
C GLU A 181 -1.22 -7.61 36.33
N CYS A 182 -0.37 -7.63 35.31
CA CYS A 182 1.08 -7.55 35.49
C CYS A 182 1.48 -6.31 36.27
N ARG A 183 0.96 -5.13 35.93
CA ARG A 183 1.26 -3.90 36.64
C ARG A 183 0.76 -3.93 38.13
N GLY A 184 -0.43 -4.51 38.33
CA GLY A 184 -0.98 -4.71 39.67
C GLY A 184 -0.13 -5.64 40.56
N ALA A 185 0.52 -6.63 39.93
CA ALA A 185 1.46 -7.54 40.60
C ALA A 185 2.90 -6.99 40.73
N GLY A 186 3.15 -5.74 40.32
CA GLY A 186 4.49 -5.15 40.33
C GLY A 186 5.41 -5.67 39.22
N ILE A 187 4.89 -6.40 38.26
CA ILE A 187 5.65 -6.91 37.12
C ILE A 187 5.70 -5.82 36.05
N ARG A 188 6.91 -5.50 35.53
CA ARG A 188 7.12 -4.58 34.42
C ARG A 188 7.10 -5.33 33.10
N PRO A 189 6.03 -5.23 32.28
CA PRO A 189 6.04 -5.77 30.92
C PRO A 189 7.05 -5.03 30.05
N VAL A 190 7.80 -5.77 29.24
CA VAL A 190 8.76 -5.23 28.26
C VAL A 190 8.41 -5.78 26.89
N MET A 191 8.15 -4.89 25.95
CA MET A 191 7.95 -5.27 24.55
C MET A 191 9.31 -5.36 23.84
N ILE A 192 9.54 -6.48 23.17
CA ILE A 192 10.71 -6.69 22.32
C ILE A 192 10.18 -6.80 20.89
N THR A 193 10.61 -5.92 20.00
CA THR A 193 10.17 -5.89 18.60
C THR A 193 11.35 -5.59 17.67
N GLY A 194 11.30 -6.10 16.45
CA GLY A 194 12.20 -5.72 15.36
C GLY A 194 11.72 -4.51 14.56
N ASP A 195 10.56 -3.96 14.89
CA ASP A 195 10.02 -2.77 14.25
C ASP A 195 10.80 -1.50 14.64
N HIS A 196 10.64 -0.46 13.84
CA HIS A 196 11.20 0.85 14.16
C HIS A 196 10.57 1.39 15.45
N LYS A 197 11.34 2.15 16.23
CA LYS A 197 10.91 2.70 17.55
C LYS A 197 9.64 3.58 17.48
N ASP A 198 9.33 4.12 16.30
CA ASP A 198 8.18 4.99 16.08
C ASP A 198 6.94 4.18 15.58
N THR A 199 7.04 2.85 15.45
CA THR A 199 5.95 1.92 15.19
C THR A 199 5.47 1.30 16.49
#